data_e9d560d3b4d8e7281e5e5d1087f2a06a
#
_entry.id   e9d560d3b4d8e7281e5e5d1087f2a06a
#
_cell.length_a   1.000
_cell.length_b   1.000
_cell.length_c   1.000
_cell.angle_alpha   90.00
_cell.angle_beta   90.00
_cell.angle_gamma   90.00
#
_symmetry.space_group_name_H-M   'P 1'
#
loop_
_entity.id
_entity.type
_entity.pdbx_description
1 polymer ?
#
loop_
_entity_poly.entity_id
_entity_poly.type
_entity_poly.pdbx_seq_one_letter_code
_entity_poly.pdbx_strand_id
1 'polypeptide(L)'
;MDNSALTCMDFPAQSAGIVPDDQACFRIWRELGMPEHIGTHSLMVARIATRLAEWAAQRDVAVRVQEVRAAALLHDLGKAYTIAHQGNHSHIGASLVMDRTGNPAIAQGVIHHVHWPGELDLDRHFLPLAVLYADKRVVHDRIVTIRERFQDILDRYAQSFERMQKIYRSHAKVHALEKLLEQSLE
;
A
#
# COMPACT_ATOMS: atom_id res chain seq x y z
N MET A 1 0.12 -35.44 6.47
CA MET A 1 1.28 -34.53 6.35
C MET A 1 0.68 -33.14 6.08
N ASP A 2 0.68 -32.34 7.13
CA ASP A 2 0.08 -31.00 7.11
C ASP A 2 0.95 -30.10 6.22
N ASN A 3 0.46 -29.80 5.04
CA ASN A 3 1.10 -28.94 4.06
C ASN A 3 0.64 -27.49 4.30
N SER A 4 0.79 -27.01 5.54
CA SER A 4 0.68 -25.58 5.81
C SER A 4 1.92 -24.92 5.19
N ALA A 5 1.85 -24.67 3.87
CA ALA A 5 2.80 -23.80 3.23
C ALA A 5 2.79 -22.47 3.99
N LEU A 6 3.84 -22.23 4.78
CA LEU A 6 4.14 -20.89 5.30
C LEU A 6 4.14 -19.95 4.10
N THR A 7 3.04 -19.27 3.91
CA THR A 7 3.01 -18.21 2.89
C THR A 7 4.00 -17.16 3.37
N CYS A 8 4.83 -16.64 2.48
CA CYS A 8 5.82 -15.58 2.78
C CYS A 8 5.17 -14.29 3.34
N MET A 9 3.91 -14.34 3.72
CA MET A 9 3.06 -13.27 4.21
C MET A 9 2.77 -13.38 5.71
N ASP A 10 3.14 -14.47 6.36
CA ASP A 10 2.99 -14.64 7.82
C ASP A 10 4.13 -13.92 8.56
N PHE A 11 4.10 -12.58 8.54
CA PHE A 11 4.97 -11.78 9.39
C PHE A 11 4.42 -11.75 10.82
N PRO A 12 5.29 -11.73 11.85
CA PRO A 12 4.83 -11.61 13.22
C PRO A 12 4.00 -10.33 13.41
N ALA A 13 2.92 -10.41 14.16
CA ALA A 13 2.00 -9.31 14.45
C ALA A 13 2.68 -8.09 15.11
N GLN A 14 3.84 -8.29 15.72
CA GLN A 14 4.67 -7.20 16.25
C GLN A 14 5.79 -6.89 15.26
N SER A 15 5.76 -5.68 14.68
CA SER A 15 6.84 -5.21 13.82
C SER A 15 8.12 -5.03 14.64
N ALA A 16 9.18 -5.73 14.24
CA ALA A 16 10.53 -5.34 14.60
C ALA A 16 10.90 -4.10 13.78
N GLY A 17 11.59 -3.13 14.39
CA GLY A 17 12.07 -1.94 13.69
C GLY A 17 11.35 -0.65 14.06
N ILE A 18 11.73 0.43 13.39
CA ILE A 18 11.27 1.79 13.67
C ILE A 18 9.94 2.05 12.93
N VAL A 19 8.99 2.67 13.61
CA VAL A 19 7.82 3.27 12.98
C VAL A 19 8.09 4.77 12.84
N PRO A 20 8.44 5.25 11.63
CA PRO A 20 8.76 6.65 11.44
C PRO A 20 7.50 7.52 11.59
N ASP A 21 7.68 8.69 12.20
CA ASP A 21 6.68 9.75 12.15
C ASP A 21 6.69 10.45 10.78
N ASP A 22 5.78 11.38 10.57
CA ASP A 22 5.67 12.13 9.31
C ASP A 22 6.97 12.87 8.98
N GLN A 23 7.62 13.47 9.98
CA GLN A 23 8.87 14.20 9.78
C GLN A 23 10.01 13.29 9.32
N ALA A 24 10.08 12.09 9.88
CA ALA A 24 11.02 11.06 9.45
C ALA A 24 10.73 10.57 8.03
N CYS A 25 9.45 10.32 7.68
CA CYS A 25 9.06 9.98 6.32
C CYS A 25 9.45 11.09 5.31
N PHE A 26 9.22 12.35 5.64
CA PHE A 26 9.58 13.49 4.78
C PHE A 26 11.11 13.69 4.67
N ARG A 27 11.89 13.33 5.70
CA ARG A 27 13.35 13.27 5.59
C ARG A 27 13.78 12.21 4.60
N ILE A 28 13.21 11.00 4.68
CA ILE A 28 13.48 9.89 3.74
C ILE A 28 13.16 10.31 2.30
N TRP A 29 12.02 10.99 2.07
CA TRP A 29 11.68 11.51 0.74
C TRP A 29 12.74 12.45 0.19
N ARG A 30 13.20 13.41 1.01
CA ARG A 30 14.23 14.38 0.59
C ARG A 30 15.57 13.71 0.29
N GLU A 31 16.00 12.80 1.16
CA GLU A 31 17.28 12.08 1.01
C GLU A 31 17.32 11.22 -0.25
N LEU A 32 16.18 10.65 -0.65
CA LEU A 32 16.07 9.80 -1.82
C LEU A 32 15.59 10.55 -3.08
N GLY A 33 15.39 11.86 -3.00
CA GLY A 33 14.98 12.66 -4.14
C GLY A 33 13.59 12.34 -4.67
N MET A 34 12.63 12.06 -3.77
CA MET A 34 11.26 11.75 -4.18
C MET A 34 10.62 12.94 -4.89
N PRO A 35 10.08 12.77 -6.12
CA PRO A 35 9.44 13.85 -6.86
C PRO A 35 8.23 14.42 -6.12
N GLU A 36 8.03 15.73 -6.16
CA GLU A 36 6.97 16.43 -5.44
C GLU A 36 5.58 15.88 -5.74
N HIS A 37 5.26 15.61 -7.02
CA HIS A 37 3.96 15.05 -7.41
C HIS A 37 3.69 13.66 -6.84
N ILE A 38 4.76 12.85 -6.62
CA ILE A 38 4.64 11.54 -5.94
C ILE A 38 4.41 11.75 -4.45
N GLY A 39 5.11 12.72 -3.83
CA GLY A 39 4.88 13.10 -2.43
C GLY A 39 3.44 13.55 -2.19
N THR A 40 2.91 14.43 -3.06
CA THR A 40 1.52 14.90 -2.99
C THR A 40 0.51 13.75 -3.09
N HIS A 41 0.73 12.81 -4.03
CA HIS A 41 -0.06 11.59 -4.12
C HIS A 41 0.01 10.77 -2.82
N SER A 42 1.21 10.54 -2.31
CA SER A 42 1.42 9.75 -1.09
C SER A 42 0.78 10.38 0.15
N LEU A 43 0.70 11.72 0.24
CA LEU A 43 -0.02 12.41 1.30
C LEU A 43 -1.53 12.11 1.25
N MET A 44 -2.13 12.09 0.05
CA MET A 44 -3.55 11.76 -0.10
C MET A 44 -3.84 10.29 0.21
N VAL A 45 -2.95 9.38 -0.22
CA VAL A 45 -3.03 7.94 0.14
C VAL A 45 -2.92 7.77 1.64
N ALA A 46 -1.96 8.43 2.30
CA ALA A 46 -1.78 8.38 3.74
C ALA A 46 -3.01 8.93 4.50
N ARG A 47 -3.66 9.97 3.99
CA ARG A 47 -4.90 10.50 4.60
C ARG A 47 -6.01 9.44 4.63
N ILE A 48 -6.23 8.71 3.54
CA ILE A 48 -7.25 7.66 3.46
C ILE A 48 -6.85 6.47 4.35
N ALA A 49 -5.61 5.97 4.23
CA ALA A 49 -5.13 4.83 4.99
C ALA A 49 -5.17 5.08 6.50
N THR A 50 -4.80 6.31 6.94
CA THR A 50 -4.88 6.71 8.36
C THR A 50 -6.32 6.66 8.86
N ARG A 51 -7.29 7.20 8.11
CA ARG A 51 -8.71 7.17 8.50
C ARG A 51 -9.24 5.74 8.63
N LEU A 52 -8.86 4.84 7.74
CA LEU A 52 -9.20 3.42 7.84
C LEU A 52 -8.60 2.78 9.10
N ALA A 53 -7.33 3.11 9.41
CA ALA A 53 -6.66 2.57 10.58
C ALA A 53 -7.24 3.12 11.89
N GLU A 54 -7.57 4.42 11.96
CA GLU A 54 -8.24 5.03 13.11
C GLU A 54 -9.60 4.37 13.37
N TRP A 55 -10.35 4.13 12.30
CA TRP A 55 -11.63 3.46 12.37
C TRP A 55 -11.49 1.99 12.82
N ALA A 56 -10.54 1.25 12.29
CA ALA A 56 -10.27 -0.14 12.70
C ALA A 56 -9.86 -0.22 14.19
N ALA A 57 -9.02 0.72 14.64
CA ALA A 57 -8.62 0.81 16.05
C ALA A 57 -9.80 1.06 17.00
N GLN A 58 -10.84 1.80 16.56
CA GLN A 58 -12.06 2.03 17.34
C GLN A 58 -12.95 0.77 17.45
N ARG A 59 -12.65 -0.27 16.69
CA ARG A 59 -13.36 -1.57 16.66
C ARG A 59 -12.49 -2.74 17.15
N ASP A 60 -11.53 -2.42 17.99
CA ASP A 60 -10.63 -3.40 18.62
C ASP A 60 -9.79 -4.22 17.61
N VAL A 61 -9.67 -3.77 16.35
CA VAL A 61 -8.72 -4.37 15.42
C VAL A 61 -7.30 -3.99 15.85
N ALA A 62 -6.43 -4.98 15.98
CA ALA A 62 -5.04 -4.79 16.40
C ALA A 62 -4.23 -4.07 15.30
N VAL A 63 -4.34 -2.74 15.22
CA VAL A 63 -3.67 -1.90 14.23
C VAL A 63 -2.91 -0.76 14.89
N ARG A 64 -1.73 -0.49 14.37
CA ARG A 64 -0.90 0.67 14.74
C ARG A 64 -1.09 1.77 13.72
N VAL A 65 -1.92 2.77 14.02
CA VAL A 65 -2.33 3.84 13.09
C VAL A 65 -1.11 4.52 12.44
N GLN A 66 -0.08 4.88 13.25
CA GLN A 66 1.13 5.51 12.72
C GLN A 66 1.92 4.60 11.76
N GLU A 67 1.88 3.28 11.96
CA GLU A 67 2.56 2.33 11.09
C GLU A 67 1.87 2.21 9.72
N VAL A 68 0.54 2.19 9.69
CA VAL A 68 -0.26 2.26 8.46
C VAL A 68 0.00 3.58 7.73
N ARG A 69 0.03 4.69 8.49
CA ARG A 69 0.32 6.02 7.93
C ARG A 69 1.72 6.09 7.31
N ALA A 70 2.74 5.60 8.00
CA ALA A 70 4.11 5.56 7.50
C ALA A 70 4.22 4.70 6.24
N ALA A 71 3.59 3.51 6.22
CA ALA A 71 3.56 2.66 5.04
C ALA A 71 2.92 3.37 3.83
N ALA A 72 1.82 4.09 4.06
CA ALA A 72 1.14 4.85 3.02
C ALA A 72 1.97 6.06 2.53
N LEU A 73 2.67 6.77 3.43
CA LEU A 73 3.60 7.84 3.03
C LEU A 73 4.76 7.31 2.19
N LEU A 74 5.24 6.11 2.46
CA LEU A 74 6.42 5.53 1.83
C LEU A 74 6.09 4.56 0.68
N HIS A 75 4.81 4.28 0.36
CA HIS A 75 4.43 3.22 -0.58
C HIS A 75 5.05 3.38 -1.97
N ASP A 76 5.18 4.60 -2.43
CA ASP A 76 5.70 4.96 -3.76
C ASP A 76 7.18 5.41 -3.76
N LEU A 77 7.90 5.22 -2.65
CA LEU A 77 9.30 5.66 -2.48
C LEU A 77 10.22 5.14 -3.58
N GLY A 78 9.99 3.91 -4.04
CA GLY A 78 10.75 3.30 -5.13
C GLY A 78 10.66 4.02 -6.47
N LYS A 79 9.64 4.87 -6.68
CA LYS A 79 9.52 5.70 -7.88
C LYS A 79 10.63 6.75 -7.99
N ALA A 80 11.19 7.20 -6.87
CA ALA A 80 12.35 8.07 -6.86
C ALA A 80 13.53 7.49 -7.69
N TYR A 81 13.69 6.17 -7.63
CA TYR A 81 14.70 5.45 -8.41
C TYR A 81 14.18 5.03 -9.81
N THR A 82 12.98 4.43 -9.87
CA THR A 82 12.53 3.73 -11.10
C THR A 82 12.13 4.66 -12.24
N ILE A 83 11.85 5.92 -11.97
CA ILE A 83 11.61 6.94 -13.02
C ILE A 83 12.85 7.09 -13.92
N ALA A 84 14.05 7.07 -13.34
CA ALA A 84 15.30 7.22 -14.10
C ALA A 84 15.89 5.87 -14.55
N HIS A 85 15.71 4.80 -13.75
CA HIS A 85 16.45 3.54 -13.92
C HIS A 85 15.57 2.34 -14.28
N GLN A 86 14.26 2.55 -14.38
CA GLN A 86 13.28 1.47 -14.58
C GLN A 86 13.24 0.47 -13.40
N GLY A 87 12.50 -0.62 -13.55
CA GLY A 87 12.36 -1.64 -12.50
C GLY A 87 10.99 -1.63 -11.82
N ASN A 88 10.83 -2.48 -10.83
CA ASN A 88 9.62 -2.60 -10.05
C ASN A 88 9.68 -1.67 -8.82
N HIS A 89 8.94 -0.56 -8.86
CA HIS A 89 8.98 0.44 -7.79
C HIS A 89 8.50 -0.11 -6.44
N SER A 90 7.57 -1.05 -6.40
CA SER A 90 7.09 -1.60 -5.13
C SER A 90 8.15 -2.47 -4.45
N HIS A 91 8.89 -3.27 -5.22
CA HIS A 91 9.99 -4.09 -4.70
C HIS A 91 11.17 -3.24 -4.24
N ILE A 92 11.59 -2.30 -5.07
CA ILE A 92 12.68 -1.37 -4.73
C ILE A 92 12.28 -0.51 -3.54
N GLY A 93 11.05 0.01 -3.50
CA GLY A 93 10.52 0.78 -2.39
C GLY A 93 10.53 0.00 -1.08
N ALA A 94 10.09 -1.26 -1.09
CA ALA A 94 10.12 -2.12 0.09
C ALA A 94 11.54 -2.36 0.60
N SER A 95 12.51 -2.57 -0.30
CA SER A 95 13.92 -2.72 0.07
C SER A 95 14.48 -1.44 0.71
N LEU A 96 14.18 -0.27 0.14
CA LEU A 96 14.57 1.03 0.69
C LEU A 96 13.95 1.28 2.07
N VAL A 97 12.68 0.91 2.24
CA VAL A 97 11.98 1.02 3.54
C VAL A 97 12.61 0.09 4.57
N MET A 98 12.93 -1.15 4.20
CA MET A 98 13.64 -2.09 5.10
C MET A 98 14.99 -1.54 5.53
N ASP A 99 15.78 -0.98 4.61
CA ASP A 99 17.08 -0.35 4.91
C ASP A 99 16.93 0.80 5.92
N ARG A 100 15.89 1.64 5.76
CA ARG A 100 15.70 2.85 6.56
C ARG A 100 14.99 2.63 7.90
N THR A 101 14.16 1.61 8.00
CA THR A 101 13.29 1.41 9.17
C THR A 101 13.51 0.09 9.89
N GLY A 102 14.06 -0.91 9.21
CA GLY A 102 14.10 -2.29 9.71
C GLY A 102 12.71 -2.87 9.96
N ASN A 103 11.63 -2.24 9.44
CA ASN A 103 10.25 -2.60 9.76
C ASN A 103 9.61 -3.42 8.64
N PRO A 104 9.44 -4.75 8.83
CA PRO A 104 8.87 -5.62 7.81
C PRO A 104 7.39 -5.36 7.55
N ALA A 105 6.61 -4.87 8.53
CA ALA A 105 5.20 -4.59 8.33
C ALA A 105 5.00 -3.39 7.39
N ILE A 106 5.79 -2.33 7.56
CA ILE A 106 5.77 -1.17 6.64
C ILE A 106 6.23 -1.61 5.25
N ALA A 107 7.32 -2.40 5.15
CA ALA A 107 7.81 -2.91 3.87
C ALA A 107 6.77 -3.79 3.17
N GLN A 108 5.99 -4.59 3.91
CA GLN A 108 4.87 -5.38 3.38
C GLN A 108 3.78 -4.48 2.79
N GLY A 109 3.43 -3.39 3.45
CA GLY A 109 2.50 -2.38 2.91
C GLY A 109 3.01 -1.79 1.59
N VAL A 110 4.32 -1.51 1.53
CA VAL A 110 4.97 -0.95 0.34
C VAL A 110 5.03 -1.97 -0.80
N ILE A 111 5.46 -3.22 -0.58
CA ILE A 111 5.60 -4.19 -1.66
C ILE A 111 4.25 -4.59 -2.27
N HIS A 112 3.18 -4.58 -1.49
CA HIS A 112 1.87 -5.09 -1.90
C HIS A 112 0.85 -4.00 -2.30
N HIS A 113 1.20 -2.71 -2.29
CA HIS A 113 0.27 -1.64 -2.66
C HIS A 113 -0.22 -1.71 -4.12
N VAL A 114 0.54 -2.37 -5.01
CA VAL A 114 0.16 -2.57 -6.41
C VAL A 114 -0.76 -3.77 -6.57
N HIS A 115 -0.45 -4.86 -5.88
CA HIS A 115 -1.15 -6.14 -6.01
C HIS A 115 -1.05 -6.94 -4.72
N TRP A 116 -2.18 -7.50 -4.28
CA TRP A 116 -2.25 -8.43 -3.16
C TRP A 116 -2.38 -9.88 -3.66
N PRO A 117 -1.41 -10.76 -3.38
CA PRO A 117 -1.42 -12.13 -3.90
C PRO A 117 -2.27 -13.10 -3.09
N GLY A 118 -2.52 -12.82 -1.79
CA GLY A 118 -3.22 -13.70 -0.87
C GLY A 118 -4.74 -13.53 -0.85
N GLU A 119 -5.39 -14.17 0.11
CA GLU A 119 -6.78 -13.94 0.46
C GLU A 119 -6.97 -12.60 1.16
N LEU A 120 -8.17 -12.05 1.11
CA LEU A 120 -8.51 -10.81 1.79
C LEU A 120 -8.90 -11.13 3.23
N ASP A 121 -8.01 -10.82 4.15
CA ASP A 121 -8.17 -11.03 5.59
C ASP A 121 -7.73 -9.75 6.31
N LEU A 122 -8.70 -8.98 6.79
CA LEU A 122 -8.43 -7.70 7.47
C LEU A 122 -7.86 -7.89 8.87
N ASP A 123 -8.15 -9.00 9.53
CA ASP A 123 -7.64 -9.26 10.89
C ASP A 123 -6.14 -9.55 10.86
N ARG A 124 -5.66 -10.25 9.82
CA ARG A 124 -4.26 -10.62 9.67
C ARG A 124 -3.43 -9.61 8.87
N HIS A 125 -4.05 -8.93 7.91
CA HIS A 125 -3.32 -8.17 6.87
C HIS A 125 -3.86 -6.74 6.72
N PHE A 126 -4.37 -6.14 7.79
CA PHE A 126 -4.98 -4.82 7.73
C PHE A 126 -4.07 -3.77 7.07
N LEU A 127 -2.82 -3.67 7.53
CA LEU A 127 -1.89 -2.63 7.06
C LEU A 127 -1.68 -2.66 5.53
N PRO A 128 -1.23 -3.78 4.92
CA PRO A 128 -1.00 -3.81 3.47
C PRO A 128 -2.30 -3.66 2.67
N LEU A 129 -3.43 -4.18 3.16
CA LEU A 129 -4.73 -4.05 2.50
C LEU A 129 -5.25 -2.61 2.56
N ALA A 130 -5.06 -1.91 3.68
CA ALA A 130 -5.42 -0.50 3.82
C ALA A 130 -4.62 0.39 2.88
N VAL A 131 -3.31 0.15 2.73
CA VAL A 131 -2.44 0.89 1.80
C VAL A 131 -2.83 0.60 0.35
N LEU A 132 -3.04 -0.67 0.00
CA LEU A 132 -3.52 -1.07 -1.33
C LEU A 132 -4.84 -0.37 -1.69
N TYR A 133 -5.84 -0.42 -0.80
CA TYR A 133 -7.12 0.23 -1.04
C TYR A 133 -6.97 1.74 -1.18
N ALA A 134 -6.24 2.38 -0.27
CA ALA A 134 -6.04 3.81 -0.27
C ALA A 134 -5.37 4.32 -1.56
N ASP A 135 -4.35 3.62 -2.09
CA ASP A 135 -3.75 3.95 -3.38
C ASP A 135 -4.77 3.87 -4.53
N LYS A 136 -5.69 2.89 -4.48
CA LYS A 136 -6.73 2.75 -5.51
C LYS A 136 -7.91 3.73 -5.35
N ARG A 137 -7.84 4.62 -4.37
CA ARG A 137 -8.80 5.72 -4.15
C ARG A 137 -8.22 7.09 -4.52
N VAL A 138 -7.00 7.14 -5.09
CA VAL A 138 -6.32 8.41 -5.41
C VAL A 138 -5.81 8.42 -6.85
N VAL A 139 -6.12 9.49 -7.60
CA VAL A 139 -5.50 9.85 -8.88
C VAL A 139 -4.82 11.20 -8.71
N HIS A 140 -3.50 11.23 -8.87
CA HIS A 140 -2.66 12.39 -8.55
C HIS A 140 -2.84 12.84 -7.09
N ASP A 141 -3.56 13.92 -6.87
CA ASP A 141 -3.86 14.54 -5.58
C ASP A 141 -5.37 14.53 -5.24
N ARG A 142 -6.18 13.79 -6.00
CA ARG A 142 -7.64 13.74 -5.84
C ARG A 142 -8.13 12.38 -5.40
N ILE A 143 -9.06 12.38 -4.46
CA ILE A 143 -9.82 11.17 -4.07
C ILE A 143 -10.83 10.88 -5.18
N VAL A 144 -10.85 9.63 -5.64
CA VAL A 144 -11.71 9.15 -6.72
C VAL A 144 -12.37 7.82 -6.33
N THR A 145 -13.34 7.38 -7.12
CA THR A 145 -13.90 6.03 -7.00
C THR A 145 -12.90 4.98 -7.52
N ILE A 146 -13.04 3.73 -7.07
CA ILE A 146 -12.25 2.60 -7.60
C ILE A 146 -12.41 2.50 -9.12
N ARG A 147 -13.62 2.71 -9.64
CA ARG A 147 -13.91 2.68 -11.08
C ARG A 147 -13.09 3.72 -11.84
N GLU A 148 -13.09 4.97 -11.38
CA GLU A 148 -12.31 6.06 -12.01
C GLU A 148 -10.81 5.78 -11.96
N ARG A 149 -10.31 5.27 -10.81
CA ARG A 149 -8.90 4.89 -10.67
C ARG A 149 -8.48 3.79 -11.63
N PHE A 150 -9.29 2.75 -11.77
CA PHE A 150 -8.98 1.65 -12.69
C PHE A 150 -9.12 2.04 -14.15
N GLN A 151 -10.00 2.99 -14.49
CA GLN A 151 -10.04 3.57 -15.83
C GLN A 151 -8.72 4.31 -16.14
N ASP A 152 -8.22 5.16 -15.24
CA ASP A 152 -6.93 5.83 -15.36
C ASP A 152 -5.76 4.83 -15.52
N ILE A 153 -5.78 3.72 -14.75
CA ILE A 153 -4.77 2.66 -14.87
C ILE A 153 -4.86 1.95 -16.23
N LEU A 154 -6.05 1.64 -16.72
CA LEU A 154 -6.24 1.03 -18.04
C LEU A 154 -5.73 1.95 -19.15
N ASP A 155 -6.08 3.22 -19.12
CA ASP A 155 -5.68 4.21 -20.13
C ASP A 155 -4.15 4.34 -20.23
N ARG A 156 -3.45 4.23 -19.10
CA ARG A 156 -1.98 4.38 -19.04
C ARG A 156 -1.21 3.08 -19.32
N TYR A 157 -1.72 1.94 -18.88
CA TYR A 157 -0.91 0.73 -18.76
C TYR A 157 -1.44 -0.48 -19.53
N ALA A 158 -2.65 -0.44 -20.13
CA ALA A 158 -3.25 -1.56 -20.86
C ALA A 158 -2.64 -1.74 -22.27
N GLN A 159 -1.31 -1.77 -22.36
CA GLN A 159 -0.56 -1.87 -23.63
C GLN A 159 -0.53 -3.28 -24.24
N SER A 160 -0.98 -4.29 -23.50
CA SER A 160 -1.08 -5.68 -23.98
C SER A 160 -2.27 -6.38 -23.31
N PHE A 161 -2.76 -7.45 -23.96
CA PHE A 161 -3.84 -8.28 -23.42
C PHE A 161 -3.48 -8.86 -22.04
N GLU A 162 -2.25 -9.30 -21.84
CA GLU A 162 -1.78 -9.82 -20.56
C GLU A 162 -1.83 -8.75 -19.44
N ARG A 163 -1.34 -7.53 -19.74
CA ARG A 163 -1.41 -6.40 -18.78
C ARG A 163 -2.85 -6.04 -18.45
N MET A 164 -3.72 -5.97 -19.45
CA MET A 164 -5.13 -5.70 -19.27
C MET A 164 -5.79 -6.74 -18.35
N GLN A 165 -5.52 -8.04 -18.56
CA GLN A 165 -6.04 -9.08 -17.68
C GLN A 165 -5.55 -8.96 -16.23
N LYS A 166 -4.27 -8.61 -16.02
CA LYS A 166 -3.74 -8.34 -14.67
C LYS A 166 -4.45 -7.17 -14.00
N ILE A 167 -4.73 -6.09 -14.74
CA ILE A 167 -5.47 -4.92 -14.25
C ILE A 167 -6.89 -5.32 -13.85
N TYR A 168 -7.62 -6.08 -14.68
CA TYR A 168 -8.98 -6.54 -14.34
C TYR A 168 -9.01 -7.45 -13.10
N ARG A 169 -8.04 -8.36 -12.94
CA ARG A 169 -7.93 -9.19 -11.73
C ARG A 169 -7.68 -8.33 -10.49
N SER A 170 -6.80 -7.34 -10.60
CA SER A 170 -6.55 -6.38 -9.52
C SER A 170 -7.80 -5.57 -9.19
N HIS A 171 -8.55 -5.10 -10.19
CA HIS A 171 -9.82 -4.39 -10.02
C HIS A 171 -10.84 -5.23 -9.24
N ALA A 172 -11.08 -6.47 -9.68
CA ALA A 172 -12.01 -7.37 -8.99
C ALA A 172 -11.62 -7.57 -7.52
N LYS A 173 -10.32 -7.75 -7.24
CA LYS A 173 -9.82 -7.93 -5.87
C LYS A 173 -10.01 -6.66 -5.02
N VAL A 174 -9.70 -5.48 -5.56
CA VAL A 174 -9.88 -4.21 -4.83
C VAL A 174 -11.35 -3.90 -4.60
N HIS A 175 -12.23 -4.23 -5.54
CA HIS A 175 -13.67 -4.08 -5.34
C HIS A 175 -14.21 -5.05 -4.26
N ALA A 176 -13.70 -6.28 -4.19
CA ALA A 176 -14.01 -7.20 -3.09
C ALA A 176 -13.51 -6.67 -1.74
N LEU A 177 -12.31 -6.06 -1.71
CA LEU A 177 -11.76 -5.40 -0.52
C LEU A 177 -12.62 -4.21 -0.08
N GLU A 178 -13.11 -3.39 -1.02
CA GLU A 178 -14.04 -2.29 -0.72
C GLU A 178 -15.28 -2.79 0.01
N LYS A 179 -15.94 -3.83 -0.52
CA LYS A 179 -17.11 -4.44 0.12
C LYS A 179 -16.80 -4.99 1.51
N LEU A 180 -15.63 -5.62 1.68
CA LEU A 180 -15.21 -6.14 2.97
C LEU A 180 -15.01 -5.01 3.99
N LEU A 181 -14.39 -3.91 3.58
CA LEU A 181 -14.23 -2.71 4.41
C LEU A 181 -15.60 -2.08 4.75
N GLU A 182 -16.51 -1.96 3.79
CA GLU A 182 -17.87 -1.43 4.03
C GLU A 182 -18.62 -2.29 5.04
N GLN A 183 -18.62 -3.61 4.90
CA GLN A 183 -19.26 -4.54 5.85
C GLN A 183 -18.64 -4.46 7.25
N SER A 184 -17.35 -4.21 7.34
CA SER A 184 -16.68 -4.00 8.63
C SER A 184 -16.96 -2.61 9.22
N LEU A 185 -17.49 -1.65 8.44
CA LEU A 185 -17.90 -0.31 8.85
C LEU A 185 -19.29 -0.25 9.51
N GLU A 186 -20.15 -1.24 9.25
CA GLU A 186 -21.47 -1.37 9.86
C GLU A 186 -21.37 -1.95 11.29
#